data_d67e203165f96e21311b686dda0d9707
#
_entry.id   d67e203165f96e21311b686dda0d9707
#
_cell.length_a   1.000
_cell.length_b   1.000
_cell.length_c   1.000
_cell.angle_alpha   90.00
_cell.angle_beta   90.00
_cell.angle_gamma   90.00
#
_symmetry.space_group_name_H-M   'P 1'
#
loop_
_entity.id
_entity.type
_entity.pdbx_description
1 polymer ?
#
loop_
_entity_poly.entity_id
_entity_poly.type
_entity_poly.pdbx_seq_one_letter_code
_entity_poly.pdbx_strand_id
1 'polypeptide(L)'
;MAVNATTSQQTPLGQQGAPKAHLPVAGLAVPQPQDTPLAKLPPNTQPCVLIVERDKVTGDAIASYLNNYHPHQWHPEAQAEEAALTQPQPLRVLTATTLAQAEHHLAHLAPTQPLVLLADLATLKQADDAWLTPHRQRLPNLKLVLLSAYWLEDCLADMQRLNCTHLLTKTVPFEFAELSSLLHLLFNPKQAQGLTPYLPVGAEVTQLTLRCSDDIMTAFFALQAFFAETQVLQPDDLATAMIEAITNAVYHATAHPTQADKDKYDKGQVIEQLEPDEWVTVSYAQLGNRIALCVSDQKGRLTAGQVLYWLQRNFTGDNLLNTHGRGLFLMYTLCQRLSLHLHAGQRTDVVAIANTALPTEAVGASRSKLHQNKPLFIHTL
;
A
#
# COMPACT_ATOMS: atom_id res chain seq x y z
N MET A 1 49.63 26.83 43.49
CA MET A 1 50.83 26.53 42.74
C MET A 1 50.39 26.42 41.29
N ALA A 2 50.44 27.51 40.55
CA ALA A 2 51.44 28.00 39.65
C ALA A 2 51.51 27.10 38.41
N VAL A 3 50.86 27.47 37.33
CA VAL A 3 51.28 28.23 36.14
C VAL A 3 52.18 27.39 35.22
N ASN A 4 51.73 27.16 34.00
CA ASN A 4 52.46 27.68 32.83
C ASN A 4 51.58 27.59 31.56
N ALA A 5 51.36 28.77 30.98
CA ALA A 5 50.89 29.02 29.65
C ALA A 5 52.09 28.97 28.68
N THR A 6 51.95 28.42 27.48
CA THR A 6 52.87 28.70 26.39
C THR A 6 52.12 29.03 25.13
N THR A 7 52.26 30.27 24.75
CA THR A 7 51.84 30.94 23.51
C THR A 7 52.86 30.62 22.41
N SER A 8 52.45 30.29 21.19
CA SER A 8 53.24 30.49 19.97
C SER A 8 52.33 30.71 18.77
N GLN A 9 52.17 31.90 18.37
CA GLN A 9 52.63 32.63 17.18
C GLN A 9 52.11 32.09 15.84
N GLN A 10 51.23 32.93 15.28
CA GLN A 10 50.78 32.95 13.89
C GLN A 10 51.95 33.35 12.95
N THR A 11 51.92 32.75 11.75
CA THR A 11 52.54 33.33 10.55
C THR A 11 51.63 33.07 9.35
N PRO A 12 51.32 34.09 8.50
CA PRO A 12 50.50 33.93 7.33
C PRO A 12 51.34 33.77 6.06
N LEU A 13 50.97 32.87 5.18
CA LEU A 13 51.45 32.74 3.80
C LEU A 13 50.25 32.33 2.97
N GLY A 14 49.75 33.01 2.01
CA GLY A 14 50.35 33.47 0.79
C GLY A 14 49.30 33.06 -0.24
N GLN A 15 48.51 34.00 -0.76
CA GLN A 15 47.61 33.83 -1.90
C GLN A 15 48.49 33.53 -3.15
N GLN A 16 48.25 32.41 -3.82
CA GLN A 16 48.62 32.23 -5.21
C GLN A 16 47.38 31.79 -5.98
N GLY A 17 46.96 32.65 -6.90
CA GLY A 17 45.87 32.45 -7.84
C GLY A 17 46.26 31.39 -8.87
N ALA A 18 45.36 30.45 -9.15
CA ALA A 18 45.43 29.56 -10.28
C ALA A 18 44.48 30.05 -11.40
N PRO A 19 44.87 29.87 -12.67
CA PRO A 19 44.17 30.46 -13.80
C PRO A 19 42.90 29.67 -14.14
N LYS A 20 41.84 30.45 -14.42
CA LYS A 20 40.57 29.92 -14.96
C LYS A 20 40.78 29.47 -16.40
N ALA A 21 40.77 28.17 -16.63
CA ALA A 21 40.63 27.58 -17.98
C ALA A 21 39.16 27.62 -18.38
N HIS A 22 38.80 28.44 -19.35
CA HIS A 22 37.53 28.39 -20.05
C HIS A 22 37.59 27.23 -21.06
N LEU A 23 36.81 26.18 -20.81
CA LEU A 23 36.48 25.18 -21.81
C LEU A 23 35.21 25.61 -22.55
N PRO A 24 35.16 25.54 -23.88
CA PRO A 24 33.95 25.87 -24.63
C PRO A 24 32.90 24.78 -24.44
N VAL A 25 31.74 25.17 -23.97
CA VAL A 25 30.54 24.31 -23.92
C VAL A 25 30.03 24.12 -25.34
N ALA A 26 30.35 22.97 -25.95
CA ALA A 26 29.71 22.54 -27.17
C ALA A 26 28.22 22.31 -26.91
N GLY A 27 27.35 23.12 -27.56
CA GLY A 27 25.92 22.98 -27.48
C GLY A 27 25.48 21.62 -28.02
N LEU A 28 25.11 20.70 -27.12
CA LEU A 28 24.31 19.54 -27.47
C LEU A 28 22.90 20.03 -27.74
N ALA A 29 22.49 20.01 -29.00
CA ALA A 29 21.11 20.23 -29.42
C ALA A 29 20.25 19.14 -28.76
N VAL A 30 19.37 19.54 -27.83
CA VAL A 30 18.34 18.67 -27.27
C VAL A 30 17.38 18.35 -28.43
N PRO A 31 17.18 17.07 -28.80
CA PRO A 31 16.19 16.72 -29.81
C PRO A 31 14.81 17.11 -29.27
N GLN A 32 14.11 17.95 -30.01
CA GLN A 32 12.71 18.25 -29.73
C GLN A 32 11.90 16.94 -29.82
N PRO A 33 10.98 16.67 -28.87
CA PRO A 33 10.10 15.51 -28.97
C PRO A 33 9.26 15.68 -30.25
N GLN A 34 9.43 14.72 -31.14
CA GLN A 34 8.56 14.61 -32.33
C GLN A 34 7.15 14.28 -31.80
N ASP A 35 6.18 15.13 -32.13
CA ASP A 35 4.75 14.88 -31.94
C ASP A 35 4.35 13.62 -32.72
N THR A 36 4.52 12.46 -32.08
CA THR A 36 3.89 11.23 -32.56
C THR A 36 2.42 11.32 -32.15
N PRO A 37 1.45 11.33 -33.12
CA PRO A 37 0.05 11.35 -32.73
C PRO A 37 -0.24 10.15 -31.85
N LEU A 38 -0.72 10.37 -30.65
CA LEU A 38 -1.18 9.31 -29.72
C LEU A 38 -2.18 8.45 -30.50
N ALA A 39 -1.72 7.30 -30.97
CA ALA A 39 -2.58 6.30 -31.59
C ALA A 39 -3.67 5.96 -30.55
N LYS A 40 -4.94 6.21 -30.92
CA LYS A 40 -6.08 5.79 -30.10
C LYS A 40 -5.92 4.30 -29.84
N LEU A 41 -5.68 3.93 -28.57
CA LEU A 41 -5.58 2.53 -28.17
C LEU A 41 -6.84 1.81 -28.67
N PRO A 42 -6.74 0.58 -29.18
CA PRO A 42 -7.89 -0.15 -29.67
C PRO A 42 -8.95 -0.27 -28.55
N PRO A 43 -10.25 -0.26 -28.87
CA PRO A 43 -11.35 -0.24 -27.89
C PRO A 43 -11.31 -1.40 -26.86
N ASN A 44 -10.49 -2.42 -27.12
CA ASN A 44 -10.30 -3.58 -26.26
C ASN A 44 -9.29 -3.39 -25.12
N THR A 45 -8.70 -2.22 -24.95
CA THR A 45 -7.74 -1.91 -23.88
C THR A 45 -8.33 -1.02 -22.78
N GLN A 46 -9.57 -0.57 -22.94
CA GLN A 46 -10.27 0.25 -21.94
C GLN A 46 -10.42 -0.54 -20.62
N PRO A 47 -9.98 0.01 -19.47
CA PRO A 47 -10.19 -0.63 -18.17
C PRO A 47 -11.67 -0.90 -17.91
N CYS A 48 -11.98 -2.09 -17.39
CA CYS A 48 -13.36 -2.51 -17.14
C CYS A 48 -13.53 -2.94 -15.67
N VAL A 49 -14.64 -2.52 -15.05
CA VAL A 49 -15.10 -3.05 -13.77
C VAL A 49 -16.43 -3.75 -14.00
N LEU A 50 -16.49 -5.04 -13.67
CA LEU A 50 -17.74 -5.79 -13.61
C LEU A 50 -18.15 -5.94 -12.15
N ILE A 51 -19.28 -5.34 -11.79
CA ILE A 51 -19.86 -5.40 -10.45
C ILE A 51 -20.86 -6.55 -10.43
N VAL A 52 -20.67 -7.52 -9.54
CA VAL A 52 -21.58 -8.64 -9.32
C VAL A 52 -22.15 -8.50 -7.91
N GLU A 53 -23.34 -7.90 -7.81
CA GLU A 53 -23.97 -7.56 -6.54
C GLU A 53 -25.48 -7.83 -6.62
N ARG A 54 -25.95 -8.76 -5.80
CA ARG A 54 -27.37 -9.15 -5.77
C ARG A 54 -28.28 -8.03 -5.25
N ASP A 55 -27.77 -7.20 -4.33
CA ASP A 55 -28.50 -5.99 -3.92
C ASP A 55 -28.32 -4.92 -4.98
N LYS A 56 -29.40 -4.73 -5.75
CA LYS A 56 -29.41 -3.79 -6.85
C LYS A 56 -29.10 -2.36 -6.39
N VAL A 57 -29.54 -1.95 -5.20
CA VAL A 57 -29.31 -0.59 -4.69
C VAL A 57 -27.83 -0.35 -4.46
N THR A 58 -27.14 -1.29 -3.81
CA THR A 58 -25.69 -1.23 -3.61
C THR A 58 -24.94 -1.28 -4.95
N GLY A 59 -25.31 -2.18 -5.84
CA GLY A 59 -24.71 -2.29 -7.17
C GLY A 59 -24.84 -1.01 -8.00
N ASP A 60 -26.04 -0.43 -8.04
CA ASP A 60 -26.30 0.81 -8.77
C ASP A 60 -25.57 2.01 -8.14
N ALA A 61 -25.47 2.08 -6.82
CA ALA A 61 -24.71 3.14 -6.12
C ALA A 61 -23.21 3.08 -6.48
N ILE A 62 -22.62 1.88 -6.45
CA ILE A 62 -21.22 1.68 -6.84
C ILE A 62 -21.03 2.03 -8.32
N ALA A 63 -21.92 1.56 -9.20
CA ALA A 63 -21.83 1.84 -10.63
C ALA A 63 -21.98 3.34 -10.92
N SER A 64 -22.92 4.02 -10.27
CA SER A 64 -23.11 5.46 -10.39
C SER A 64 -21.86 6.24 -9.97
N TYR A 65 -21.26 5.86 -8.84
CA TYR A 65 -20.02 6.45 -8.40
C TYR A 65 -18.91 6.26 -9.44
N LEU A 66 -18.70 5.03 -9.92
CA LEU A 66 -17.62 4.72 -10.87
C LEU A 66 -17.83 5.35 -12.24
N ASN A 67 -19.06 5.51 -12.73
CA ASN A 67 -19.37 6.20 -13.97
C ASN A 67 -19.06 7.70 -13.91
N ASN A 68 -19.10 8.29 -12.71
CA ASN A 68 -18.71 9.68 -12.46
C ASN A 68 -17.29 9.81 -11.91
N TYR A 69 -16.59 8.71 -11.79
CA TYR A 69 -15.23 8.68 -11.23
C TYR A 69 -14.22 9.19 -12.26
N HIS A 70 -13.52 10.23 -11.87
CA HIS A 70 -12.39 10.76 -12.61
C HIS A 70 -11.11 10.46 -11.83
N PRO A 71 -10.20 9.64 -12.35
CA PRO A 71 -8.95 9.26 -11.66
C PRO A 71 -8.13 10.45 -11.13
N HIS A 72 -8.23 11.60 -11.78
CA HIS A 72 -7.52 12.83 -11.37
C HIS A 72 -8.10 13.51 -10.11
N GLN A 73 -9.27 13.13 -9.63
CA GLN A 73 -9.84 13.74 -8.40
C GLN A 73 -9.08 13.36 -7.14
N TRP A 74 -8.26 12.30 -7.18
CA TRP A 74 -7.37 11.92 -6.09
C TRP A 74 -6.13 12.79 -5.99
N HIS A 75 -5.74 13.41 -7.09
CA HIS A 75 -4.57 14.27 -7.18
C HIS A 75 -4.99 15.62 -7.78
N PRO A 76 -5.73 16.47 -7.05
CA PRO A 76 -6.23 17.73 -7.60
C PRO A 76 -5.12 18.67 -8.08
N GLU A 77 -3.90 18.51 -7.54
CA GLU A 77 -2.76 19.34 -7.93
C GLU A 77 -1.90 18.75 -9.07
N ALA A 78 -2.02 17.45 -9.36
CA ALA A 78 -1.38 16.83 -10.54
C ALA A 78 -1.98 17.32 -11.88
N GLN A 79 -3.06 18.08 -11.82
CA GLN A 79 -3.88 18.44 -12.98
C GLN A 79 -3.23 19.41 -13.96
N ALA A 80 -2.16 20.11 -13.60
CA ALA A 80 -1.68 21.19 -14.46
C ALA A 80 -0.68 20.74 -15.55
N GLU A 81 0.18 19.77 -15.27
CA GLU A 81 1.23 19.37 -16.23
C GLU A 81 1.06 17.98 -16.86
N GLU A 82 0.53 17.00 -16.14
CA GLU A 82 0.34 15.63 -16.64
C GLU A 82 -1.00 15.43 -17.36
N ALA A 83 -2.00 16.25 -17.06
CA ALA A 83 -3.30 16.25 -17.72
C ALA A 83 -3.22 16.65 -19.21
N ALA A 84 -2.14 17.33 -19.62
CA ALA A 84 -1.91 17.67 -21.02
C ALA A 84 -1.43 16.47 -21.86
N LEU A 85 -0.93 15.40 -21.23
CA LEU A 85 -0.27 14.29 -21.94
C LEU A 85 -1.08 12.99 -22.00
N THR A 86 -2.06 12.77 -21.12
CA THR A 86 -2.87 11.55 -21.16
C THR A 86 -4.30 11.84 -20.76
N GLN A 87 -5.20 11.93 -21.74
CA GLN A 87 -6.63 11.89 -21.43
C GLN A 87 -6.93 10.57 -20.72
N PRO A 88 -7.50 10.60 -19.50
CA PRO A 88 -7.85 9.38 -18.78
C PRO A 88 -8.83 8.59 -19.63
N GLN A 89 -8.52 7.33 -19.87
CA GLN A 89 -9.48 6.48 -20.55
C GLN A 89 -10.71 6.30 -19.64
N PRO A 90 -11.91 6.55 -20.16
CA PRO A 90 -13.12 6.36 -19.36
C PRO A 90 -13.19 4.90 -18.89
N LEU A 91 -13.53 4.70 -17.62
CA LEU A 91 -13.74 3.39 -17.06
C LEU A 91 -15.03 2.79 -17.65
N ARG A 92 -14.96 1.54 -18.14
CA ARG A 92 -16.17 0.79 -18.54
C ARG A 92 -16.73 0.11 -17.30
N VAL A 93 -17.96 0.44 -16.91
CA VAL A 93 -18.64 -0.17 -15.77
C VAL A 93 -19.78 -1.05 -16.26
N LEU A 94 -19.80 -2.31 -15.80
CA LEU A 94 -20.83 -3.30 -16.08
C LEU A 94 -21.41 -3.77 -14.74
N THR A 95 -22.71 -4.06 -14.71
CA THR A 95 -23.40 -4.55 -13.52
C THR A 95 -24.10 -5.87 -13.79
N ALA A 96 -24.11 -6.76 -12.82
CA ALA A 96 -24.82 -8.03 -12.82
C ALA A 96 -25.39 -8.29 -11.43
N THR A 97 -26.63 -8.74 -11.34
CA THR A 97 -27.25 -9.14 -10.08
C THR A 97 -27.22 -10.65 -9.86
N THR A 98 -26.81 -11.41 -10.88
CA THR A 98 -26.69 -12.87 -10.85
C THR A 98 -25.40 -13.32 -11.53
N LEU A 99 -24.95 -14.54 -11.21
CA LEU A 99 -23.79 -15.16 -11.87
C LEU A 99 -24.02 -15.38 -13.37
N ALA A 100 -25.24 -15.73 -13.79
CA ALA A 100 -25.58 -15.89 -15.22
C ALA A 100 -25.42 -14.59 -16.02
N GLN A 101 -25.84 -13.46 -15.45
CA GLN A 101 -25.60 -12.15 -16.06
C GLN A 101 -24.09 -11.82 -16.10
N ALA A 102 -23.34 -12.13 -15.03
CA ALA A 102 -21.92 -11.95 -14.99
C ALA A 102 -21.22 -12.80 -16.07
N GLU A 103 -21.59 -14.05 -16.25
CA GLU A 103 -21.07 -14.93 -17.32
C GLU A 103 -21.33 -14.34 -18.71
N HIS A 104 -22.55 -13.83 -18.95
CA HIS A 104 -22.87 -13.18 -20.20
C HIS A 104 -21.92 -12.00 -20.48
N HIS A 105 -21.68 -11.13 -19.48
CA HIS A 105 -20.74 -10.04 -19.64
C HIS A 105 -19.31 -10.55 -19.87
N LEU A 106 -18.84 -11.47 -19.03
CA LEU A 106 -17.51 -12.05 -19.13
C LEU A 106 -17.26 -12.65 -20.52
N ALA A 107 -18.23 -13.37 -21.09
CA ALA A 107 -18.10 -13.99 -22.41
C ALA A 107 -17.80 -12.99 -23.55
N HIS A 108 -18.24 -11.74 -23.41
CA HIS A 108 -18.11 -10.70 -24.44
C HIS A 108 -16.88 -9.78 -24.23
N LEU A 109 -16.08 -9.97 -23.17
CA LEU A 109 -14.86 -9.19 -22.94
C LEU A 109 -13.69 -9.77 -23.75
N ALA A 110 -12.82 -8.88 -24.21
CA ALA A 110 -11.60 -9.29 -24.89
C ALA A 110 -10.58 -9.89 -23.92
N PRO A 111 -9.80 -10.91 -24.31
CA PRO A 111 -8.79 -11.54 -23.45
C PRO A 111 -7.74 -10.55 -22.91
N THR A 112 -7.41 -9.51 -23.68
CA THR A 112 -6.40 -8.51 -23.30
C THR A 112 -6.94 -7.38 -22.43
N GLN A 113 -8.25 -7.32 -22.23
CA GLN A 113 -8.88 -6.22 -21.49
C GLN A 113 -8.51 -6.26 -20.00
N PRO A 114 -8.00 -5.16 -19.41
CA PRO A 114 -7.84 -5.05 -17.98
C PRO A 114 -9.21 -5.11 -17.30
N LEU A 115 -9.40 -6.07 -16.40
CA LEU A 115 -10.69 -6.33 -15.77
C LEU A 115 -10.55 -6.45 -14.25
N VAL A 116 -11.36 -5.67 -13.53
CA VAL A 116 -11.64 -5.90 -12.12
C VAL A 116 -13.04 -6.49 -11.99
N LEU A 117 -13.12 -7.69 -11.44
CA LEU A 117 -14.37 -8.33 -11.02
C LEU A 117 -14.61 -7.98 -9.55
N LEU A 118 -15.52 -7.06 -9.31
CA LEU A 118 -15.95 -6.64 -7.97
C LEU A 118 -17.19 -7.45 -7.61
N ALA A 119 -17.05 -8.48 -6.78
CA ALA A 119 -18.09 -9.45 -6.57
C ALA A 119 -18.48 -9.62 -5.09
N ASP A 120 -19.78 -9.58 -4.83
CA ASP A 120 -20.36 -9.93 -3.52
C ASP A 120 -20.02 -11.37 -3.13
N LEU A 121 -19.39 -11.54 -1.96
CA LEU A 121 -18.98 -12.84 -1.47
C LEU A 121 -20.17 -13.80 -1.31
N ALA A 122 -21.31 -13.33 -0.84
CA ALA A 122 -22.50 -14.17 -0.67
C ALA A 122 -23.05 -14.67 -2.02
N THR A 123 -22.85 -13.90 -3.10
CA THR A 123 -23.19 -14.34 -4.46
C THR A 123 -22.20 -15.38 -4.97
N LEU A 124 -20.89 -15.18 -4.74
CA LEU A 124 -19.86 -16.14 -5.15
C LEU A 124 -19.90 -17.46 -4.36
N LYS A 125 -20.38 -17.46 -3.13
CA LYS A 125 -20.61 -18.69 -2.34
C LYS A 125 -21.65 -19.62 -2.97
N GLN A 126 -22.50 -19.11 -3.86
CA GLN A 126 -23.48 -19.92 -4.59
C GLN A 126 -22.90 -20.54 -5.87
N ALA A 127 -21.72 -20.09 -6.28
CA ALA A 127 -21.01 -20.63 -7.42
C ALA A 127 -20.29 -21.92 -7.06
N ASP A 128 -20.17 -22.83 -8.02
CA ASP A 128 -19.21 -23.94 -7.96
C ASP A 128 -17.78 -23.35 -7.88
N ASP A 129 -16.89 -24.02 -7.14
CA ASP A 129 -15.49 -23.65 -7.03
C ASP A 129 -14.79 -23.52 -8.39
N ALA A 130 -15.27 -24.27 -9.38
CA ALA A 130 -14.78 -24.22 -10.74
C ALA A 130 -15.24 -22.98 -11.54
N TRP A 131 -16.25 -22.20 -11.08
CA TRP A 131 -16.86 -21.13 -11.85
C TRP A 131 -15.84 -20.06 -12.32
N LEU A 132 -14.94 -19.66 -11.46
CA LEU A 132 -13.97 -18.58 -11.75
C LEU A 132 -12.80 -19.07 -12.65
N THR A 133 -12.48 -20.36 -12.63
CA THR A 133 -11.30 -20.93 -13.29
C THR A 133 -11.29 -20.70 -14.81
N PRO A 134 -12.35 -21.02 -15.58
CA PRO A 134 -12.36 -20.78 -17.03
C PRO A 134 -12.30 -19.30 -17.39
N HIS A 135 -12.87 -18.44 -16.55
CA HIS A 135 -12.80 -16.99 -16.77
C HIS A 135 -11.38 -16.46 -16.57
N ARG A 136 -10.64 -16.92 -15.56
CA ARG A 136 -9.24 -16.55 -15.37
C ARG A 136 -8.33 -17.05 -16.47
N GLN A 137 -8.58 -18.25 -16.97
CA GLN A 137 -7.81 -18.79 -18.11
C GLN A 137 -8.02 -17.96 -19.38
N ARG A 138 -9.25 -17.52 -19.64
CA ARG A 138 -9.60 -16.72 -20.79
C ARG A 138 -9.24 -15.24 -20.66
N LEU A 139 -9.29 -14.69 -19.45
CA LEU A 139 -9.06 -13.28 -19.11
C LEU A 139 -7.88 -13.18 -18.12
N PRO A 140 -6.64 -13.31 -18.58
CA PRO A 140 -5.46 -13.34 -17.69
C PRO A 140 -5.27 -12.05 -16.87
N ASN A 141 -5.85 -10.93 -17.33
CA ASN A 141 -5.80 -9.65 -16.62
C ASN A 141 -6.97 -9.47 -15.62
N LEU A 142 -7.77 -10.52 -15.37
CA LEU A 142 -8.85 -10.47 -14.40
C LEU A 142 -8.29 -10.40 -12.98
N LYS A 143 -8.63 -9.36 -12.26
CA LYS A 143 -8.38 -9.18 -10.82
C LYS A 143 -9.70 -9.32 -10.07
N LEU A 144 -9.74 -10.20 -9.06
CA LEU A 144 -10.93 -10.38 -8.21
C LEU A 144 -10.81 -9.50 -6.97
N VAL A 145 -11.87 -8.76 -6.69
CA VAL A 145 -12.09 -8.03 -5.44
C VAL A 145 -13.38 -8.54 -4.82
N LEU A 146 -13.29 -9.04 -3.60
CA LEU A 146 -14.48 -9.45 -2.85
C LEU A 146 -15.13 -8.26 -2.17
N LEU A 147 -16.44 -8.16 -2.30
CA LEU A 147 -17.30 -7.29 -1.47
C LEU A 147 -17.91 -8.14 -0.36
N SER A 148 -17.81 -7.70 0.89
CA SER A 148 -18.36 -8.45 2.02
C SER A 148 -18.90 -7.54 3.12
N ALA A 149 -20.05 -7.91 3.68
CA ALA A 149 -20.55 -7.37 4.93
C ALA A 149 -20.08 -8.20 6.15
N TYR A 150 -19.44 -9.36 5.92
CA TYR A 150 -18.90 -10.22 6.97
C TYR A 150 -17.52 -9.73 7.44
N TRP A 151 -17.13 -10.15 8.63
CA TRP A 151 -15.80 -9.89 9.17
C TRP A 151 -14.72 -10.58 8.34
N LEU A 152 -13.49 -10.06 8.36
CA LEU A 152 -12.38 -10.68 7.64
C LEU A 152 -12.19 -12.14 8.01
N GLU A 153 -12.30 -12.48 9.29
CA GLU A 153 -12.18 -13.86 9.81
C GLU A 153 -13.12 -14.85 9.11
N ASP A 154 -14.34 -14.41 8.81
CA ASP A 154 -15.36 -15.20 8.10
C ASP A 154 -15.10 -15.29 6.58
N CYS A 155 -14.23 -14.43 6.07
CA CYS A 155 -13.92 -14.33 4.64
C CYS A 155 -12.61 -15.02 4.25
N LEU A 156 -11.69 -15.26 5.20
CA LEU A 156 -10.32 -15.73 4.90
C LEU A 156 -10.30 -17.09 4.16
N ALA A 157 -11.13 -18.03 4.58
CA ALA A 157 -11.22 -19.33 3.89
C ALA A 157 -11.67 -19.17 2.44
N ASP A 158 -12.66 -18.30 2.18
CA ASP A 158 -13.12 -18.00 0.82
C ASP A 158 -12.08 -17.22 0.01
N MET A 159 -11.37 -16.30 0.63
CA MET A 159 -10.26 -15.59 -0.03
C MET A 159 -9.18 -16.58 -0.50
N GLN A 160 -8.81 -17.54 0.34
CA GLN A 160 -7.85 -18.59 -0.02
C GLN A 160 -8.41 -19.50 -1.13
N ARG A 161 -9.63 -20.01 -0.96
CA ARG A 161 -10.31 -20.86 -1.94
C ARG A 161 -10.43 -20.20 -3.31
N LEU A 162 -10.82 -18.94 -3.33
CA LEU A 162 -10.99 -18.14 -4.56
C LEU A 162 -9.67 -17.55 -5.07
N ASN A 163 -8.54 -17.79 -4.42
CA ASN A 163 -7.27 -17.13 -4.68
C ASN A 163 -7.47 -15.61 -4.88
N CYS A 164 -8.11 -14.99 -3.88
CA CYS A 164 -8.42 -13.57 -3.85
C CYS A 164 -7.63 -12.89 -2.74
N THR A 165 -7.01 -11.78 -3.06
CA THR A 165 -6.12 -11.03 -2.17
C THR A 165 -6.68 -9.65 -1.77
N HIS A 166 -7.89 -9.33 -2.23
CA HIS A 166 -8.52 -8.03 -1.99
C HIS A 166 -9.93 -8.21 -1.44
N LEU A 167 -10.13 -7.71 -0.23
CA LEU A 167 -11.44 -7.65 0.42
C LEU A 167 -11.81 -6.19 0.66
N LEU A 168 -12.93 -5.76 0.09
CA LEU A 168 -13.55 -4.47 0.36
C LEU A 168 -14.82 -4.69 1.18
N THR A 169 -14.94 -3.94 2.28
CA THR A 169 -16.05 -4.12 3.20
C THR A 169 -17.27 -3.28 2.80
N LYS A 170 -18.47 -3.86 2.91
CA LYS A 170 -19.74 -3.14 2.73
C LYS A 170 -20.09 -2.41 4.01
N THR A 171 -19.46 -1.28 4.26
CA THR A 171 -19.77 -0.38 5.38
C THR A 171 -20.98 0.49 5.08
N VAL A 172 -21.60 1.05 6.12
CA VAL A 172 -22.65 2.07 5.98
C VAL A 172 -22.20 3.31 6.76
N PRO A 173 -21.87 4.41 6.07
CA PRO A 173 -21.85 4.59 4.61
C PRO A 173 -20.76 3.77 3.92
N PHE A 174 -20.94 3.48 2.63
CA PHE A 174 -19.93 2.79 1.83
C PHE A 174 -18.71 3.69 1.56
N GLU A 175 -17.51 3.16 1.79
CA GLU A 175 -16.25 3.90 1.67
C GLU A 175 -15.75 3.95 0.20
N PHE A 176 -16.35 4.80 -0.61
CA PHE A 176 -15.99 4.95 -2.03
C PHE A 176 -14.53 5.33 -2.25
N ALA A 177 -13.92 6.06 -1.32
CA ALA A 177 -12.52 6.41 -1.37
C ALA A 177 -11.62 5.17 -1.35
N GLU A 178 -11.99 4.13 -0.59
CA GLU A 178 -11.26 2.86 -0.55
C GLU A 178 -11.34 2.13 -1.89
N LEU A 179 -12.55 2.09 -2.49
CA LEU A 179 -12.75 1.50 -3.82
C LEU A 179 -11.90 2.22 -4.87
N SER A 180 -11.88 3.55 -4.86
CA SER A 180 -11.11 4.35 -5.81
C SER A 180 -9.61 4.08 -5.72
N SER A 181 -9.06 4.12 -4.50
CA SER A 181 -7.63 3.82 -4.26
C SER A 181 -7.27 2.41 -4.73
N LEU A 182 -8.14 1.44 -4.43
CA LEU A 182 -7.95 0.05 -4.83
C LEU A 182 -7.93 -0.10 -6.35
N LEU A 183 -8.93 0.46 -7.05
CA LEU A 183 -9.00 0.39 -8.51
C LEU A 183 -7.82 1.09 -9.18
N HIS A 184 -7.40 2.24 -8.66
CA HIS A 184 -6.22 2.93 -9.15
C HIS A 184 -4.99 2.02 -9.14
N LEU A 185 -4.72 1.35 -8.01
CA LEU A 185 -3.59 0.42 -7.87
C LEU A 185 -3.73 -0.83 -8.74
N LEU A 186 -4.95 -1.39 -8.85
CA LEU A 186 -5.18 -2.58 -9.67
C LEU A 186 -4.98 -2.32 -11.16
N PHE A 187 -5.34 -1.14 -11.65
CA PHE A 187 -5.13 -0.77 -13.05
C PHE A 187 -3.73 -0.21 -13.32
N ASN A 188 -3.04 0.30 -12.30
CA ASN A 188 -1.70 0.89 -12.39
C ASN A 188 -0.69 0.21 -11.44
N PRO A 189 -0.45 -1.11 -11.56
CA PRO A 189 0.36 -1.85 -10.58
C PRO A 189 1.80 -1.32 -10.45
N LYS A 190 2.36 -0.73 -11.50
CA LYS A 190 3.71 -0.15 -11.45
C LYS A 190 3.83 1.05 -10.51
N GLN A 191 2.71 1.70 -10.17
CA GLN A 191 2.68 2.82 -9.24
C GLN A 191 2.54 2.37 -7.78
N ALA A 192 2.28 1.09 -7.52
CA ALA A 192 2.10 0.55 -6.17
C ALA A 192 3.43 0.41 -5.44
N GLN A 193 4.09 1.53 -5.15
CA GLN A 193 5.35 1.57 -4.40
C GLN A 193 5.28 2.60 -3.27
N GLY A 194 5.56 2.16 -2.06
CA GLY A 194 5.59 3.00 -0.87
C GLY A 194 4.30 3.79 -0.67
N LEU A 195 4.45 5.08 -0.35
CA LEU A 195 3.32 5.98 -0.12
C LEU A 195 2.81 6.68 -1.40
N THR A 196 3.55 6.66 -2.49
CA THR A 196 3.21 7.38 -3.73
C THR A 196 1.76 7.21 -4.18
N PRO A 197 1.16 6.00 -4.15
CA PRO A 197 -0.21 5.82 -4.60
C PRO A 197 -1.29 6.46 -3.71
N TYR A 198 -0.90 6.86 -2.52
CA TYR A 198 -1.82 7.37 -1.50
C TYR A 198 -1.69 8.88 -1.29
N LEU A 199 -0.68 9.48 -1.90
CA LEU A 199 -0.31 10.88 -1.69
C LEU A 199 -0.64 11.73 -2.92
N PRO A 200 -1.09 12.99 -2.75
CA PRO A 200 -1.15 13.92 -3.86
C PRO A 200 0.26 14.24 -4.36
N VAL A 201 0.37 14.65 -5.62
CA VAL A 201 1.64 15.09 -6.19
C VAL A 201 2.17 16.29 -5.39
N GLY A 202 3.45 16.24 -5.05
CA GLY A 202 4.08 17.29 -4.26
C GLY A 202 3.88 17.18 -2.74
N ALA A 203 3.22 16.11 -2.26
CA ALA A 203 3.11 15.86 -0.82
C ALA A 203 4.49 15.69 -0.18
N GLU A 204 4.70 16.36 0.94
CA GLU A 204 5.91 16.23 1.72
C GLU A 204 5.95 14.88 2.43
N VAL A 205 6.99 14.08 2.16
CA VAL A 205 7.20 12.76 2.75
C VAL A 205 8.46 12.76 3.57
N THR A 206 8.34 12.45 4.84
CA THR A 206 9.50 12.20 5.70
C THR A 206 9.92 10.73 5.55
N GLN A 207 11.22 10.50 5.42
CA GLN A 207 11.79 9.15 5.29
C GLN A 207 12.92 8.95 6.29
N LEU A 208 12.93 7.77 6.90
CA LEU A 208 13.99 7.27 7.78
C LEU A 208 14.52 5.97 7.20
N THR A 209 15.84 5.84 7.14
CA THR A 209 16.51 4.59 6.70
C THR A 209 17.10 3.90 7.90
N LEU A 210 16.70 2.67 8.14
CA LEU A 210 17.19 1.83 9.23
C LEU A 210 18.32 0.95 8.69
N ARG A 211 19.45 0.96 9.38
CA ARG A 211 20.69 0.26 9.01
C ARG A 211 21.13 -0.77 10.04
N CYS A 212 20.49 -0.78 11.21
CA CYS A 212 20.74 -1.70 12.29
C CYS A 212 19.48 -1.87 13.16
N SER A 213 19.50 -2.81 14.11
CA SER A 213 18.37 -3.02 15.01
C SER A 213 18.13 -1.86 15.97
N ASP A 214 19.16 -1.08 16.31
CA ASP A 214 19.02 0.06 17.21
C ASP A 214 18.23 1.21 16.58
N ASP A 215 18.25 1.32 15.24
CA ASP A 215 17.46 2.30 14.49
C ASP A 215 15.93 2.09 14.66
N ILE A 216 15.49 0.89 15.07
CA ILE A 216 14.08 0.58 15.33
C ILE A 216 13.50 1.55 16.36
N MET A 217 14.21 1.77 17.46
CA MET A 217 13.75 2.68 18.51
C MET A 217 13.79 4.15 18.05
N THR A 218 14.78 4.51 17.26
CA THR A 218 14.86 5.87 16.66
C THR A 218 13.64 6.13 15.76
N ALA A 219 13.29 5.19 14.90
CA ALA A 219 12.10 5.28 14.06
C ALA A 219 10.80 5.32 14.88
N PHE A 220 10.71 4.52 15.93
CA PHE A 220 9.56 4.49 16.83
C PHE A 220 9.32 5.86 17.49
N PHE A 221 10.35 6.48 18.06
CA PHE A 221 10.23 7.81 18.68
C PHE A 221 9.90 8.91 17.65
N ALA A 222 10.43 8.83 16.44
CA ALA A 222 10.09 9.76 15.37
C ALA A 222 8.60 9.64 14.98
N LEU A 223 8.08 8.42 14.88
CA LEU A 223 6.66 8.18 14.62
C LEU A 223 5.77 8.67 15.77
N GLN A 224 6.16 8.45 17.03
CA GLN A 224 5.40 8.98 18.17
C GLN A 224 5.34 10.51 18.16
N ALA A 225 6.45 11.19 17.85
CA ALA A 225 6.48 12.64 17.71
C ALA A 225 5.53 13.10 16.57
N PHE A 226 5.57 12.44 15.42
CA PHE A 226 4.67 12.70 14.29
C PHE A 226 3.19 12.48 14.66
N PHE A 227 2.86 11.42 15.42
CA PHE A 227 1.49 11.17 15.88
C PHE A 227 0.99 12.24 16.84
N ALA A 228 1.86 12.74 17.73
CA ALA A 228 1.53 13.85 18.62
C ALA A 228 1.27 15.14 17.84
N GLU A 229 2.11 15.46 16.86
CA GLU A 229 1.98 16.64 16.02
C GLU A 229 0.69 16.61 15.18
N THR A 230 0.40 15.47 14.55
CA THR A 230 -0.75 15.30 13.65
C THR A 230 -2.04 14.97 14.36
N GLN A 231 -2.02 14.78 15.68
CA GLN A 231 -3.18 14.42 16.51
C GLN A 231 -3.93 13.20 15.95
N VAL A 232 -3.18 12.16 15.59
CA VAL A 232 -3.76 10.93 15.07
C VAL A 232 -4.71 10.27 16.08
N LEU A 233 -5.77 9.68 15.58
CA LEU A 233 -6.67 8.87 16.42
C LEU A 233 -5.98 7.56 16.79
N GLN A 234 -6.01 7.19 18.09
CA GLN A 234 -5.44 5.95 18.62
C GLN A 234 -3.92 5.81 18.36
N PRO A 235 -3.10 6.77 18.80
CA PRO A 235 -1.67 6.79 18.53
C PRO A 235 -0.93 5.55 19.04
N ASP A 236 -1.32 5.01 20.19
CA ASP A 236 -0.66 3.84 20.81
C ASP A 236 -0.92 2.56 20.01
N ASP A 237 -2.13 2.38 19.50
CA ASP A 237 -2.48 1.24 18.63
C ASP A 237 -1.69 1.29 17.34
N LEU A 238 -1.64 2.46 16.71
CA LEU A 238 -0.90 2.65 15.47
C LEU A 238 0.62 2.51 15.70
N ALA A 239 1.15 3.03 16.80
CA ALA A 239 2.55 2.86 17.17
C ALA A 239 2.90 1.38 17.35
N THR A 240 2.02 0.61 18.01
CA THR A 240 2.18 -0.84 18.17
C THR A 240 2.18 -1.56 16.82
N ALA A 241 1.25 -1.22 15.92
CA ALA A 241 1.22 -1.79 14.58
C ALA A 241 2.48 -1.48 13.77
N MET A 242 2.97 -0.25 13.88
CA MET A 242 4.15 0.18 13.13
C MET A 242 5.44 -0.44 13.68
N ILE A 243 5.59 -0.59 15.01
CA ILE A 243 6.77 -1.26 15.56
C ILE A 243 6.82 -2.74 15.15
N GLU A 244 5.68 -3.41 15.06
CA GLU A 244 5.61 -4.77 14.52
C GLU A 244 6.03 -4.82 13.04
N ALA A 245 5.56 -3.88 12.22
CA ALA A 245 5.96 -3.80 10.81
C ALA A 245 7.48 -3.56 10.67
N ILE A 246 8.03 -2.62 11.42
CA ILE A 246 9.45 -2.27 11.40
C ILE A 246 10.30 -3.47 11.86
N THR A 247 9.92 -4.10 12.98
CA THR A 247 10.61 -5.27 13.52
C THR A 247 10.60 -6.43 12.52
N ASN A 248 9.44 -6.71 11.91
CA ASN A 248 9.33 -7.73 10.87
C ASN A 248 10.24 -7.42 9.66
N ALA A 249 10.30 -6.17 9.22
CA ALA A 249 11.16 -5.77 8.11
C ALA A 249 12.64 -5.93 8.45
N VAL A 250 13.08 -5.51 9.63
CA VAL A 250 14.49 -5.59 10.05
C VAL A 250 14.93 -7.03 10.27
N TYR A 251 14.12 -7.87 10.91
CA TYR A 251 14.55 -9.22 11.29
C TYR A 251 14.20 -10.31 10.27
N HIS A 252 13.05 -10.22 9.60
CA HIS A 252 12.59 -11.28 8.71
C HIS A 252 12.89 -11.03 7.22
N ALA A 253 12.99 -9.78 6.80
CA ALA A 253 13.33 -9.46 5.43
C ALA A 253 14.84 -9.55 5.16
N THR A 254 15.65 -9.28 6.18
CA THR A 254 17.12 -9.19 6.05
C THR A 254 17.82 -10.54 6.15
N ALA A 255 17.35 -11.43 7.04
CA ALA A 255 18.05 -12.67 7.29
C ALA A 255 17.88 -13.68 6.14
N HIS A 256 18.97 -14.37 5.80
CA HIS A 256 18.83 -15.64 5.09
C HIS A 256 17.95 -16.56 5.93
N PRO A 257 16.91 -17.19 5.38
CA PRO A 257 15.95 -17.97 6.16
C PRO A 257 16.54 -19.31 6.61
N THR A 258 17.68 -19.29 7.27
CA THR A 258 18.20 -20.43 8.01
C THR A 258 17.48 -20.51 9.35
N GLN A 259 17.39 -21.69 9.93
CA GLN A 259 16.84 -21.85 11.28
C GLN A 259 17.62 -20.99 12.29
N ALA A 260 18.92 -20.80 12.09
CA ALA A 260 19.77 -19.97 12.91
C ALA A 260 19.35 -18.48 12.94
N ASP A 261 18.82 -17.96 11.86
CA ASP A 261 18.39 -16.56 11.79
C ASP A 261 17.03 -16.33 12.48
N LYS A 262 16.13 -17.31 12.42
CA LYS A 262 14.92 -17.31 13.23
C LYS A 262 15.25 -17.33 14.72
N ASP A 263 16.25 -18.14 15.11
CA ASP A 263 16.75 -18.19 16.49
C ASP A 263 17.35 -16.85 16.95
N LYS A 264 17.90 -16.04 16.05
CA LYS A 264 18.43 -14.70 16.38
C LYS A 264 17.30 -13.74 16.78
N TYR A 265 16.25 -13.68 16.00
CA TYR A 265 15.07 -12.86 16.32
C TYR A 265 14.48 -13.27 17.67
N ASP A 266 14.29 -14.58 17.86
CA ASP A 266 13.70 -15.15 19.11
C ASP A 266 14.53 -14.88 20.35
N LYS A 267 15.84 -14.70 20.19
CA LYS A 267 16.78 -14.38 21.27
C LYS A 267 17.00 -12.89 21.47
N GLY A 268 16.32 -12.02 20.69
CA GLY A 268 16.50 -10.57 20.74
C GLY A 268 17.93 -10.15 20.40
N GLN A 269 18.59 -10.87 19.48
CA GLN A 269 19.97 -10.55 19.10
C GLN A 269 20.03 -9.23 18.36
N VAL A 270 21.02 -8.41 18.72
CA VAL A 270 21.31 -7.13 18.05
C VAL A 270 21.86 -7.41 16.65
N ILE A 271 21.26 -6.75 15.65
CA ILE A 271 21.84 -6.65 14.30
C ILE A 271 22.64 -5.34 14.27
N GLU A 272 23.96 -5.46 14.29
CA GLU A 272 24.86 -4.29 14.35
C GLU A 272 24.82 -3.51 13.03
N GLN A 273 24.71 -4.21 11.90
CA GLN A 273 24.67 -3.58 10.57
C GLN A 273 23.90 -4.45 9.57
N LEU A 274 23.05 -3.81 8.78
CA LEU A 274 22.38 -4.37 7.62
C LEU A 274 23.18 -4.03 6.36
N GLU A 275 23.22 -4.96 5.41
CA GLU A 275 23.78 -4.68 4.09
C GLU A 275 22.92 -3.62 3.35
N PRO A 276 23.50 -2.83 2.41
CA PRO A 276 22.74 -1.78 1.73
C PRO A 276 21.47 -2.25 1.02
N ASP A 277 21.46 -3.49 0.51
CA ASP A 277 20.28 -4.12 -0.11
C ASP A 277 19.31 -4.76 0.92
N GLU A 278 19.58 -4.59 2.20
CA GLU A 278 18.76 -5.02 3.34
C GLU A 278 18.20 -3.83 4.13
N TRP A 279 18.55 -2.60 3.76
CA TRP A 279 18.05 -1.44 4.49
C TRP A 279 16.53 -1.36 4.46
N VAL A 280 15.98 -1.01 5.61
CA VAL A 280 14.55 -0.81 5.78
C VAL A 280 14.25 0.68 5.73
N THR A 281 13.21 1.06 5.00
CA THR A 281 12.77 2.46 4.92
C THR A 281 11.44 2.62 5.63
N VAL A 282 11.34 3.58 6.53
CA VAL A 282 10.10 4.03 7.15
C VAL A 282 9.76 5.39 6.57
N SER A 283 8.59 5.49 5.92
CA SER A 283 8.11 6.73 5.31
C SER A 283 6.78 7.14 5.93
N TYR A 284 6.56 8.44 6.12
CA TYR A 284 5.30 8.94 6.62
C TYR A 284 4.98 10.33 6.09
N ALA A 285 3.67 10.61 5.96
CA ALA A 285 3.16 11.87 5.47
C ALA A 285 1.77 12.16 6.04
N GLN A 286 1.44 13.45 6.16
CA GLN A 286 0.09 13.91 6.50
C GLN A 286 -0.68 14.31 5.24
N LEU A 287 -1.95 13.96 5.21
CA LEU A 287 -2.90 14.19 4.12
C LEU A 287 -4.19 14.79 4.67
N GLY A 288 -4.23 16.09 4.85
CA GLY A 288 -5.40 16.73 5.45
C GLY A 288 -5.75 16.11 6.80
N ASN A 289 -6.89 15.42 6.88
CA ASN A 289 -7.36 14.73 8.09
C ASN A 289 -6.92 13.25 8.18
N ARG A 290 -5.91 12.84 7.42
CA ARG A 290 -5.34 11.49 7.43
C ARG A 290 -3.84 11.54 7.53
N ILE A 291 -3.25 10.46 7.99
CA ILE A 291 -1.83 10.17 7.85
C ILE A 291 -1.65 8.86 7.08
N ALA A 292 -0.54 8.79 6.35
CA ALA A 292 -0.11 7.59 5.67
C ALA A 292 1.30 7.21 6.12
N LEU A 293 1.51 5.94 6.42
CA LEU A 293 2.74 5.37 6.94
C LEU A 293 3.13 4.18 6.06
N CYS A 294 4.41 4.00 5.80
CA CYS A 294 4.90 2.85 5.04
C CYS A 294 6.21 2.33 5.63
N VAL A 295 6.28 1.03 5.83
CA VAL A 295 7.52 0.31 6.10
C VAL A 295 7.86 -0.54 4.89
N SER A 296 9.07 -0.36 4.36
CA SER A 296 9.53 -1.03 3.15
C SER A 296 10.80 -1.82 3.42
N ASP A 297 10.79 -3.12 3.09
CA ASP A 297 11.99 -3.94 2.95
C ASP A 297 12.39 -4.10 1.47
N GLN A 298 13.65 -4.43 1.21
CA GLN A 298 14.20 -4.58 -0.14
C GLN A 298 14.30 -6.05 -0.60
N LYS A 299 13.69 -7.00 0.12
CA LYS A 299 13.82 -8.44 -0.19
C LYS A 299 12.57 -9.05 -0.80
N GLY A 300 11.38 -8.49 -0.51
CA GLY A 300 10.11 -8.95 -1.09
C GLY A 300 9.82 -10.43 -0.82
N ARG A 301 10.07 -10.92 0.39
CA ARG A 301 9.92 -12.34 0.75
C ARG A 301 8.51 -12.73 1.16
N LEU A 302 7.72 -11.76 1.60
CA LEU A 302 6.37 -12.01 2.04
C LEU A 302 5.47 -12.36 0.84
N THR A 303 4.68 -13.41 0.95
CA THR A 303 3.72 -13.82 -0.07
C THR A 303 2.29 -13.63 0.40
N ALA A 304 1.35 -13.42 -0.52
CA ALA A 304 -0.07 -13.28 -0.18
C ALA A 304 -0.62 -14.51 0.55
N GLY A 305 -0.18 -15.72 0.16
CA GLY A 305 -0.55 -16.96 0.85
C GLY A 305 -0.10 -16.97 2.31
N GLN A 306 1.12 -16.50 2.59
CA GLN A 306 1.61 -16.39 3.97
C GLN A 306 0.80 -15.37 4.77
N VAL A 307 0.47 -14.21 4.19
CA VAL A 307 -0.37 -13.20 4.86
C VAL A 307 -1.72 -13.80 5.27
N LEU A 308 -2.43 -14.41 4.31
CA LEU A 308 -3.74 -15.01 4.58
C LEU A 308 -3.65 -16.16 5.59
N TYR A 309 -2.61 -17.00 5.51
CA TYR A 309 -2.36 -18.09 6.45
C TYR A 309 -2.16 -17.59 7.88
N TRP A 310 -1.28 -16.58 8.08
CA TRP A 310 -1.01 -16.03 9.41
C TRP A 310 -2.22 -15.32 10.00
N LEU A 311 -3.00 -14.59 9.19
CA LEU A 311 -4.23 -13.96 9.65
C LEU A 311 -5.24 -15.02 10.08
N GLN A 312 -5.50 -16.03 9.25
CA GLN A 312 -6.44 -17.11 9.57
C GLN A 312 -6.06 -17.83 10.86
N ARG A 313 -4.79 -18.22 11.00
CA ARG A 313 -4.29 -18.92 12.18
C ARG A 313 -4.48 -18.12 13.48
N ASN A 314 -4.33 -16.80 13.43
CA ASN A 314 -4.51 -15.97 14.61
C ASN A 314 -5.99 -15.75 14.95
N PHE A 315 -6.88 -15.69 13.96
CA PHE A 315 -8.32 -15.61 14.20
C PHE A 315 -8.91 -16.91 14.77
N THR A 316 -8.45 -18.07 14.29
CA THR A 316 -8.93 -19.37 14.81
C THR A 316 -8.43 -19.72 16.22
N GLY A 317 -7.45 -18.98 16.72
CA GLY A 317 -6.90 -19.20 18.06
C GLY A 317 -6.03 -20.46 18.16
N ASP A 318 -5.68 -21.12 17.08
CA ASP A 318 -4.93 -22.39 17.05
C ASP A 318 -3.52 -22.29 17.66
N ASN A 319 -3.12 -21.09 18.14
CA ASN A 319 -1.79 -20.84 18.68
C ASN A 319 -1.74 -19.80 19.81
N LEU A 320 -2.67 -19.85 20.74
CA LEU A 320 -2.68 -18.96 21.90
C LEU A 320 -1.37 -18.98 22.70
N LEU A 321 -0.62 -20.07 22.64
CA LEU A 321 0.66 -20.24 23.35
C LEU A 321 1.89 -19.87 22.51
N ASN A 322 1.73 -19.63 21.21
CA ASN A 322 2.84 -19.33 20.32
C ASN A 322 2.90 -17.83 20.02
N THR A 323 3.95 -17.16 20.43
CA THR A 323 4.14 -15.71 20.24
C THR A 323 4.45 -15.32 18.80
N HIS A 324 4.86 -16.30 17.97
CA HIS A 324 5.28 -16.08 16.59
C HIS A 324 4.10 -15.92 15.63
N GLY A 325 4.24 -14.99 14.66
CA GLY A 325 3.27 -14.76 13.60
C GLY A 325 2.06 -13.90 13.99
N ARG A 326 2.09 -13.23 15.14
CA ARG A 326 1.04 -12.29 15.57
C ARG A 326 1.17 -10.91 14.94
N GLY A 327 2.33 -10.53 14.46
CA GLY A 327 2.62 -9.19 13.96
C GLY A 327 1.64 -8.74 12.87
N LEU A 328 1.39 -9.58 11.84
CA LEU A 328 0.41 -9.27 10.78
C LEU A 328 -1.01 -9.12 11.31
N PHE A 329 -1.39 -9.94 12.26
CA PHE A 329 -2.70 -9.85 12.92
C PHE A 329 -2.83 -8.55 13.74
N LEU A 330 -1.80 -8.18 14.52
CA LEU A 330 -1.76 -6.93 15.25
C LEU A 330 -1.83 -5.73 14.31
N MET A 331 -1.03 -5.72 13.23
CA MET A 331 -1.10 -4.66 12.23
C MET A 331 -2.51 -4.52 11.64
N TYR A 332 -3.14 -5.62 11.23
CA TYR A 332 -4.50 -5.58 10.71
C TYR A 332 -5.50 -5.08 11.75
N THR A 333 -5.41 -5.57 12.99
CA THR A 333 -6.36 -5.25 14.06
C THR A 333 -6.24 -3.80 14.54
N LEU A 334 -5.03 -3.27 14.62
CA LEU A 334 -4.73 -1.96 15.20
C LEU A 334 -4.75 -0.82 14.16
N CYS A 335 -4.45 -1.09 12.89
CA CYS A 335 -4.58 -0.09 11.83
C CYS A 335 -6.04 0.11 11.40
N GLN A 336 -6.42 1.33 11.01
CA GLN A 336 -7.73 1.59 10.40
C GLN A 336 -7.80 0.97 9.01
N ARG A 337 -6.71 1.06 8.26
CA ARG A 337 -6.53 0.46 6.94
C ARG A 337 -5.13 -0.10 6.82
N LEU A 338 -5.03 -1.34 6.34
CA LEU A 338 -3.78 -2.00 6.03
C LEU A 338 -3.76 -2.40 4.55
N SER A 339 -2.70 -2.01 3.85
CA SER A 339 -2.41 -2.44 2.48
C SER A 339 -1.01 -3.02 2.43
N LEU A 340 -0.83 -4.10 1.70
CA LEU A 340 0.46 -4.77 1.51
C LEU A 340 0.79 -4.76 0.01
N HIS A 341 1.96 -4.24 -0.37
CA HIS A 341 2.45 -4.31 -1.74
C HIS A 341 3.61 -5.30 -1.78
N LEU A 342 3.40 -6.40 -2.47
CA LEU A 342 4.31 -7.55 -2.50
C LEU A 342 4.97 -7.64 -3.88
N HIS A 343 6.18 -7.11 -4.00
CA HIS A 343 7.04 -7.24 -5.19
C HIS A 343 7.97 -8.42 -4.96
N ALA A 344 7.59 -9.58 -5.47
CA ALA A 344 8.27 -10.84 -5.21
C ALA A 344 9.78 -10.77 -5.50
N GLY A 345 10.61 -11.07 -4.50
CA GLY A 345 12.07 -11.04 -4.58
C GLY A 345 12.69 -9.65 -4.73
N GLN A 346 11.90 -8.58 -4.58
CA GLN A 346 12.38 -7.20 -4.73
C GLN A 346 12.05 -6.33 -3.52
N ARG A 347 10.77 -6.30 -3.09
CA ARG A 347 10.33 -5.35 -2.08
C ARG A 347 9.01 -5.78 -1.45
N THR A 348 8.87 -5.51 -0.14
CA THR A 348 7.57 -5.53 0.54
C THR A 348 7.30 -4.15 1.10
N ASP A 349 6.11 -3.58 0.80
CA ASP A 349 5.64 -2.38 1.47
C ASP A 349 4.44 -2.72 2.35
N VAL A 350 4.55 -2.37 3.62
CA VAL A 350 3.44 -2.41 4.59
C VAL A 350 2.93 -1.00 4.76
N VAL A 351 1.74 -0.71 4.24
CA VAL A 351 1.14 0.63 4.26
C VAL A 351 -0.02 0.67 5.24
N ALA A 352 0.05 1.59 6.19
CA ALA A 352 -1.02 1.89 7.14
C ALA A 352 -1.56 3.31 6.89
N ILE A 353 -2.90 3.44 6.87
CA ILE A 353 -3.55 4.74 6.80
C ILE A 353 -4.43 4.91 8.03
N ALA A 354 -4.37 6.08 8.65
CA ALA A 354 -5.14 6.42 9.84
C ALA A 354 -5.72 7.84 9.73
N ASN A 355 -6.85 8.08 10.40
CA ASN A 355 -7.45 9.40 10.48
C ASN A 355 -6.82 10.20 11.63
N THR A 356 -6.75 11.50 11.46
CA THR A 356 -6.42 12.46 12.53
C THR A 356 -7.70 12.97 13.19
N ALA A 357 -7.60 13.45 14.42
CA ALA A 357 -8.74 14.08 15.10
C ALA A 357 -9.12 15.36 14.36
N LEU A 358 -10.41 15.52 14.05
CA LEU A 358 -10.91 16.82 13.64
C LEU A 358 -10.92 17.75 14.87
N PRO A 359 -10.66 19.07 14.72
CA PRO A 359 -10.61 20.01 15.84
C PRO A 359 -11.83 20.00 16.78
N THR A 360 -12.98 19.51 16.30
CA THR A 360 -14.24 19.43 17.05
C THR A 360 -14.51 18.04 17.65
N GLU A 361 -13.76 17.00 17.29
CA GLU A 361 -14.06 15.61 17.69
C GLU A 361 -13.10 15.07 18.78
N ALA A 362 -12.18 15.87 19.26
CA ALA A 362 -11.19 15.45 20.28
C ALA A 362 -11.81 15.04 21.65
N VAL A 363 -13.11 15.24 21.83
CA VAL A 363 -13.81 14.90 23.07
C VAL A 363 -14.88 13.85 22.77
N GLY A 364 -14.53 12.56 22.90
CA GLY A 364 -15.53 11.50 22.95
C GLY A 364 -15.46 10.39 21.90
N ALA A 365 -14.40 10.30 21.08
CA ALA A 365 -14.25 9.17 20.15
C ALA A 365 -14.06 7.86 20.94
N SER A 366 -15.17 7.19 21.18
CA SER A 366 -15.26 5.91 21.89
C SER A 366 -14.39 4.84 21.20
N ARG A 367 -13.69 4.04 22.01
CA ARG A 367 -12.95 2.81 21.63
C ARG A 367 -13.77 1.79 20.81
N SER A 368 -15.08 2.00 20.66
CA SER A 368 -16.00 1.08 19.97
C SER A 368 -15.73 0.92 18.43
N LYS A 369 -14.90 1.76 17.82
CA LYS A 369 -14.57 1.65 16.37
C LYS A 369 -13.47 0.63 16.03
N LEU A 370 -12.78 0.08 17.03
CA LEU A 370 -11.74 -0.96 16.82
C LEU A 370 -12.27 -2.27 16.22
N HIS A 371 -13.57 -2.55 16.40
CA HIS A 371 -14.23 -3.75 15.88
C HIS A 371 -15.03 -3.51 14.61
N GLN A 372 -14.74 -2.46 13.86
CA GLN A 372 -15.37 -2.30 12.56
C GLN A 372 -14.75 -3.27 11.55
N ASN A 373 -15.61 -3.80 10.67
CA ASN A 373 -15.17 -4.58 9.54
C ASN A 373 -14.25 -3.72 8.66
N LYS A 374 -13.01 -4.17 8.46
CA LYS A 374 -11.96 -3.41 7.78
C LYS A 374 -11.58 -4.05 6.46
N PRO A 375 -11.24 -3.26 5.43
CA PRO A 375 -10.73 -3.80 4.19
C PRO A 375 -9.33 -4.40 4.38
N LEU A 376 -9.01 -5.39 3.55
CA LEU A 376 -7.67 -5.96 3.42
C LEU A 376 -7.26 -5.96 1.94
N PHE A 377 -6.15 -5.32 1.64
CA PHE A 377 -5.61 -5.25 0.29
C PHE A 377 -4.18 -5.81 0.26
N ILE A 378 -3.98 -6.87 -0.53
CA ILE A 378 -2.68 -7.49 -0.74
C ILE A 378 -2.39 -7.43 -2.24
N HIS A 379 -1.61 -6.46 -2.67
CA HIS A 379 -1.21 -6.26 -4.05
C HIS A 379 0.01 -7.12 -4.36
N THR A 380 -0.15 -8.12 -5.24
CA THR A 380 0.95 -8.93 -5.77
C THR A 380 1.39 -8.35 -7.11
N LEU A 381 2.67 -7.99 -7.22
CA LEU A 381 3.22 -7.14 -8.27
C LEU A 381 4.45 -7.80 -8.91
#